data_251e0e9818be0c2b0e914dbb59942e8a
#
_entry.id   251e0e9818be0c2b0e914dbb59942e8a
#
_cell.length_a   1.000
_cell.length_b   1.000
_cell.length_c   1.000
_cell.angle_alpha   90.00
_cell.angle_beta   90.00
_cell.angle_gamma   90.00
#
_symmetry.space_group_name_H-M   'P 1'
#
loop_
_entity.id
_entity.type
_entity.pdbx_description
1 polymer ?
#
loop_
_entity_poly.entity_id
_entity_poly.type
_entity_poly.pdbx_seq_one_letter_code
_entity_poly.pdbx_strand_id
1 'polypeptide(L)'
;GESFATVPASFVMGGDMQTTVEEMTKYRRIGRLVDESSAVSQVIFNDYMNTINGDPTTEKLLPLISSAAQVGCEVFVIDCGWYDDSGDWWPSVGEWKPSKTRFPGPRGIGEVIDAIKEAGMVPGLWLEPEVIGIKSPVAQELPDSAFFQRNGQRVVEQERYILDLRDESARRYLDGVVDRLIGDYGVQYFKMDYNVSPGAGTDYHADSVGDGLLGHNRAFLDWVDGLHRRYPKLILENCSSGGMREDFAQTSRFQVQSTSDQQDYRLYPVIA
;
A
#
# COMPACT_ATOMS: atom_id res chain seq x y z
N GLY A 1 5.35 37.09 -10.76
CA GLY A 1 6.21 36.04 -10.68
C GLY A 1 5.69 34.71 -10.14
N GLU A 2 4.55 34.20 -10.64
CA GLU A 2 4.11 32.85 -10.34
C GLU A 2 4.91 31.82 -11.17
N SER A 3 5.15 30.64 -10.61
CA SER A 3 5.80 29.53 -11.30
C SER A 3 5.06 28.23 -11.03
N PHE A 4 4.98 27.39 -12.04
CA PHE A 4 4.40 26.04 -11.91
C PHE A 4 5.42 25.01 -12.43
N ALA A 5 5.68 23.97 -11.62
CA ALA A 5 6.49 22.84 -12.02
C ALA A 5 5.60 21.67 -12.43
N THR A 6 5.70 21.22 -13.68
CA THR A 6 4.99 20.03 -14.14
C THR A 6 5.52 18.76 -13.47
N VAL A 7 4.81 17.64 -13.62
CA VAL A 7 5.40 16.33 -13.35
C VAL A 7 6.56 16.09 -14.34
N PRO A 8 7.66 15.43 -13.90
CA PRO A 8 8.74 15.05 -14.82
C PRO A 8 8.20 14.17 -15.93
N ALA A 9 8.62 14.44 -17.16
CA ALA A 9 8.29 13.63 -18.33
C ALA A 9 9.58 13.22 -19.04
N SER A 10 9.63 11.98 -19.52
CA SER A 10 10.75 11.45 -20.26
C SER A 10 10.29 10.90 -21.59
N PHE A 11 11.10 11.08 -22.62
CA PHE A 11 10.87 10.49 -23.92
C PHE A 11 12.15 9.85 -24.44
N VAL A 12 11.99 8.86 -25.28
CA VAL A 12 13.10 8.20 -25.98
C VAL A 12 12.80 8.12 -27.48
N MET A 13 13.85 8.00 -28.27
CA MET A 13 13.75 7.77 -29.71
C MET A 13 14.64 6.58 -30.08
N GLY A 14 14.14 5.72 -30.95
CA GLY A 14 14.88 4.58 -31.50
C GLY A 14 14.69 4.50 -33.02
N GLY A 15 15.46 3.65 -33.66
CA GLY A 15 15.36 3.41 -35.11
C GLY A 15 14.09 2.62 -35.47
N ASP A 16 13.53 1.88 -34.52
CA ASP A 16 12.29 1.12 -34.67
C ASP A 16 11.61 0.98 -33.29
N MET A 17 10.47 0.30 -33.26
CA MET A 17 9.71 0.09 -32.02
C MET A 17 10.51 -0.69 -30.98
N GLN A 18 11.23 -1.74 -31.39
CA GLN A 18 11.99 -2.60 -30.49
C GLN A 18 13.09 -1.79 -29.77
N THR A 19 13.90 -1.07 -30.53
CA THR A 19 14.96 -0.23 -29.96
C THR A 19 14.41 0.90 -29.07
N THR A 20 13.26 1.48 -29.42
CA THR A 20 12.61 2.49 -28.59
C THR A 20 12.17 1.92 -27.23
N VAL A 21 11.56 0.73 -27.22
CA VAL A 21 11.15 0.05 -25.97
C VAL A 21 12.38 -0.33 -25.14
N GLU A 22 13.45 -0.81 -25.76
CA GLU A 22 14.69 -1.14 -25.08
C GLU A 22 15.32 0.08 -24.40
N GLU A 23 15.40 1.22 -25.07
CA GLU A 23 15.95 2.45 -24.48
C GLU A 23 15.07 2.98 -23.32
N MET A 24 13.74 2.94 -23.45
CA MET A 24 12.84 3.29 -22.34
C MET A 24 13.03 2.33 -21.15
N THR A 25 13.20 1.04 -21.42
CA THR A 25 13.44 0.04 -20.38
C THR A 25 14.76 0.29 -19.65
N LYS A 26 15.83 0.62 -20.37
CA LYS A 26 17.12 1.01 -19.77
C LYS A 26 16.97 2.23 -18.87
N TYR A 27 16.26 3.27 -19.34
CA TYR A 27 15.98 4.46 -18.54
C TYR A 27 15.23 4.12 -17.25
N ARG A 28 14.15 3.35 -17.35
CA ARG A 28 13.35 2.94 -16.18
C ARG A 28 14.16 2.12 -15.19
N ARG A 29 15.04 1.23 -15.64
CA ARG A 29 15.92 0.45 -14.76
C ARG A 29 16.91 1.31 -13.99
N ILE A 30 17.50 2.33 -14.64
CA ILE A 30 18.44 3.25 -13.99
C ILE A 30 17.74 4.14 -12.94
N GLY A 31 16.51 4.58 -13.23
CA GLY A 31 15.75 5.46 -12.34
C GLY A 31 15.02 4.73 -11.22
N ARG A 32 15.08 3.39 -11.17
CA ARG A 32 14.38 2.60 -10.16
C ARG A 32 15.17 2.56 -8.86
N LEU A 33 14.46 2.52 -7.72
CA LEU A 33 15.08 2.18 -6.44
C LEU A 33 15.68 0.77 -6.53
N VAL A 34 16.97 0.67 -6.32
CA VAL A 34 17.71 -0.59 -6.37
C VAL A 34 18.20 -0.89 -4.96
N ASP A 35 17.72 -1.96 -4.35
CA ASP A 35 18.25 -2.54 -3.13
C ASP A 35 18.49 -4.04 -3.33
N GLU A 36 19.09 -4.69 -2.34
CA GLU A 36 19.39 -6.11 -2.42
C GLU A 36 18.12 -6.98 -2.54
N SER A 37 17.00 -6.54 -1.96
CA SER A 37 15.72 -7.25 -2.01
C SER A 37 15.07 -7.19 -3.39
N SER A 38 15.33 -6.15 -4.18
CA SER A 38 14.82 -6.01 -5.55
C SER A 38 15.63 -6.78 -6.60
N ALA A 39 16.78 -7.31 -6.23
CA ALA A 39 17.62 -8.10 -7.13
C ALA A 39 17.12 -9.54 -7.36
N VAL A 40 16.25 -10.04 -6.48
CA VAL A 40 15.72 -11.41 -6.52
C VAL A 40 14.18 -11.35 -6.50
N SER A 41 13.56 -12.01 -7.48
CA SER A 41 12.10 -12.18 -7.47
C SER A 41 11.71 -13.11 -6.33
N GLN A 42 10.97 -12.59 -5.35
CA GLN A 42 10.51 -13.36 -4.19
C GLN A 42 9.21 -14.10 -4.51
N VAL A 43 9.05 -15.30 -3.95
CA VAL A 43 7.79 -16.03 -3.98
C VAL A 43 6.93 -15.56 -2.81
N ILE A 44 5.87 -14.82 -3.13
CA ILE A 44 5.00 -14.17 -2.15
C ILE A 44 3.68 -14.93 -2.05
N PHE A 45 3.27 -15.32 -0.86
CA PHE A 45 1.92 -15.78 -0.56
C PHE A 45 1.10 -14.62 0.00
N ASN A 46 -0.06 -14.38 -0.60
CA ASN A 46 -1.06 -13.43 -0.10
C ASN A 46 -2.34 -14.19 0.24
N ASP A 47 -2.94 -13.94 1.40
CA ASP A 47 -4.06 -14.70 1.95
C ASP A 47 -5.44 -14.24 1.46
N TYR A 48 -5.52 -13.23 0.57
CA TYR A 48 -6.80 -12.65 0.17
C TYR A 48 -7.49 -13.46 -0.93
N MET A 49 -7.12 -13.23 -2.19
CA MET A 49 -7.82 -13.81 -3.33
C MET A 49 -7.65 -15.31 -3.42
N ASN A 50 -8.76 -16.00 -3.73
CA ASN A 50 -8.80 -17.46 -3.82
C ASN A 50 -8.40 -18.18 -2.52
N THR A 51 -8.34 -17.46 -1.38
CA THR A 51 -7.96 -18.00 -0.08
C THR A 51 -9.03 -17.65 0.96
N ILE A 52 -8.81 -16.63 1.81
CA ILE A 52 -9.73 -16.29 2.93
C ILE A 52 -10.45 -14.94 2.76
N ASN A 53 -10.20 -14.22 1.67
CA ASN A 53 -10.98 -13.04 1.24
C ASN A 53 -11.27 -11.99 2.34
N GLY A 54 -10.23 -11.52 3.04
CA GLY A 54 -10.38 -10.47 4.05
C GLY A 54 -10.94 -10.94 5.40
N ASP A 55 -10.86 -12.24 5.67
CA ASP A 55 -11.25 -12.82 6.95
C ASP A 55 -10.08 -13.56 7.64
N PRO A 56 -8.93 -12.87 7.88
CA PRO A 56 -7.77 -13.46 8.53
C PRO A 56 -8.02 -13.67 10.02
N THR A 57 -7.81 -14.91 10.48
CA THR A 57 -7.83 -15.27 11.90
C THR A 57 -6.63 -16.16 12.22
N THR A 58 -6.21 -16.21 13.48
CA THR A 58 -5.13 -17.11 13.92
C THR A 58 -5.38 -18.54 13.43
N GLU A 59 -6.61 -19.05 13.61
CA GLU A 59 -6.99 -20.42 13.24
C GLU A 59 -6.82 -20.70 11.74
N LYS A 60 -7.19 -19.75 10.87
CA LYS A 60 -7.09 -19.88 9.41
C LYS A 60 -5.68 -19.69 8.90
N LEU A 61 -4.93 -18.78 9.51
CA LEU A 61 -3.60 -18.39 9.01
C LEU A 61 -2.51 -19.42 9.35
N LEU A 62 -2.51 -20.02 10.54
CA LEU A 62 -1.46 -20.97 10.93
C LEU A 62 -1.30 -22.14 9.96
N PRO A 63 -2.37 -22.82 9.48
CA PRO A 63 -2.24 -23.87 8.47
C PRO A 63 -1.72 -23.35 7.12
N LEU A 64 -2.15 -22.13 6.72
CA LEU A 64 -1.70 -21.51 5.47
C LEU A 64 -0.21 -21.17 5.51
N ILE A 65 0.29 -20.65 6.64
CA ILE A 65 1.71 -20.36 6.86
C ILE A 65 2.54 -21.63 6.67
N SER A 66 2.12 -22.74 7.30
CA SER A 66 2.80 -24.04 7.15
C SER A 66 2.83 -24.50 5.70
N SER A 67 1.70 -24.38 4.99
CA SER A 67 1.59 -24.80 3.59
C SER A 67 2.43 -23.90 2.65
N ALA A 68 2.41 -22.59 2.87
CA ALA A 68 3.21 -21.63 2.10
C ALA A 68 4.72 -21.90 2.26
N ALA A 69 5.19 -22.16 3.47
CA ALA A 69 6.58 -22.51 3.73
C ALA A 69 6.99 -23.81 3.02
N GLN A 70 6.12 -24.84 3.03
CA GLN A 70 6.41 -26.13 2.39
C GLN A 70 6.59 -26.02 0.87
N VAL A 71 5.90 -25.08 0.22
CA VAL A 71 6.04 -24.86 -1.22
C VAL A 71 7.10 -23.81 -1.57
N GLY A 72 7.85 -23.32 -0.58
CA GLY A 72 8.99 -22.45 -0.77
C GLY A 72 8.65 -20.97 -0.91
N CYS A 73 7.53 -20.52 -0.36
CA CYS A 73 7.26 -19.07 -0.26
C CYS A 73 8.28 -18.39 0.66
N GLU A 74 8.67 -17.18 0.30
CA GLU A 74 9.67 -16.37 1.01
C GLU A 74 9.03 -15.22 1.80
N VAL A 75 7.85 -14.80 1.39
CA VAL A 75 7.04 -13.75 2.03
C VAL A 75 5.63 -14.27 2.26
N PHE A 76 5.07 -13.99 3.43
CA PHE A 76 3.66 -14.23 3.73
C PHE A 76 2.96 -12.91 4.08
N VAL A 77 1.98 -12.51 3.28
CA VAL A 77 1.24 -11.26 3.46
C VAL A 77 -0.14 -11.55 4.03
N ILE A 78 -0.43 -11.00 5.21
CA ILE A 78 -1.78 -10.95 5.76
C ILE A 78 -2.46 -9.72 5.12
N ASP A 79 -3.44 -9.96 4.27
CA ASP A 79 -4.15 -8.93 3.51
C ASP A 79 -5.24 -8.24 4.34
N CYS A 80 -6.14 -7.49 3.76
CA CYS A 80 -7.15 -6.69 4.45
C CYS A 80 -7.98 -7.49 5.48
N GLY A 81 -8.64 -6.77 6.38
CA GLY A 81 -9.51 -7.35 7.43
C GLY A 81 -8.80 -7.68 8.74
N TRP A 82 -7.47 -7.70 8.81
CA TRP A 82 -6.72 -8.02 10.02
C TRP A 82 -6.97 -7.04 11.19
N TYR A 83 -7.48 -5.85 10.92
CA TYR A 83 -7.81 -4.77 11.85
C TYR A 83 -9.29 -4.72 12.22
N ASP A 84 -10.15 -5.47 11.55
CA ASP A 84 -11.61 -5.33 11.67
C ASP A 84 -12.24 -6.35 12.61
N ASP A 85 -13.07 -5.86 13.54
CA ASP A 85 -13.89 -6.68 14.45
C ASP A 85 -15.37 -6.73 14.04
N SER A 86 -15.79 -5.95 13.04
CA SER A 86 -17.20 -5.82 12.65
C SER A 86 -17.66 -6.86 11.62
N GLY A 87 -16.73 -7.46 10.87
CA GLY A 87 -17.01 -8.31 9.72
C GLY A 87 -17.23 -7.54 8.40
N ASP A 88 -17.09 -6.20 8.46
CA ASP A 88 -17.17 -5.30 7.33
C ASP A 88 -15.93 -4.39 7.34
N TRP A 89 -14.82 -4.95 6.85
CA TRP A 89 -13.51 -4.29 6.91
C TRP A 89 -13.42 -3.02 6.06
N TRP A 90 -14.30 -2.87 5.05
CA TRP A 90 -14.22 -1.77 4.08
C TRP A 90 -14.40 -0.39 4.71
N PRO A 91 -15.49 -0.08 5.43
CA PRO A 91 -15.68 1.23 6.07
C PRO A 91 -14.95 1.38 7.41
N SER A 92 -14.32 0.32 7.94
CA SER A 92 -13.59 0.34 9.21
C SER A 92 -12.08 0.58 9.06
N VAL A 93 -11.57 0.61 7.83
CA VAL A 93 -10.16 0.81 7.52
C VAL A 93 -9.60 2.09 8.14
N GLY A 94 -8.34 2.06 8.57
CA GLY A 94 -7.62 3.27 8.96
C GLY A 94 -7.05 3.28 10.37
N GLU A 95 -7.59 2.56 11.34
CA GLU A 95 -7.00 2.51 12.70
C GLU A 95 -5.70 1.69 12.73
N TRP A 96 -5.62 0.68 11.90
CA TRP A 96 -4.45 -0.18 11.72
C TRP A 96 -3.97 -0.85 13.01
N LYS A 97 -4.90 -1.13 13.92
CA LYS A 97 -4.67 -1.93 15.11
C LYS A 97 -5.18 -3.34 14.89
N PRO A 98 -4.42 -4.38 15.25
CA PRO A 98 -4.88 -5.76 15.10
C PRO A 98 -6.17 -6.04 15.85
N SER A 99 -7.10 -6.71 15.19
CA SER A 99 -8.34 -7.20 15.79
C SER A 99 -8.04 -8.16 16.94
N LYS A 100 -8.74 -7.97 18.06
CA LYS A 100 -8.60 -8.86 19.23
C LYS A 100 -9.47 -10.12 19.12
N THR A 101 -10.53 -10.06 18.33
CA THR A 101 -11.42 -11.22 18.11
C THR A 101 -10.83 -12.16 17.07
N ARG A 102 -10.20 -11.63 16.03
CA ARG A 102 -9.52 -12.42 15.00
C ARG A 102 -8.22 -13.04 15.49
N PHE A 103 -7.51 -12.34 16.36
CA PHE A 103 -6.24 -12.76 16.95
C PHE A 103 -6.36 -12.81 18.47
N PRO A 104 -7.10 -13.81 19.00
CA PRO A 104 -7.28 -13.95 20.45
C PRO A 104 -5.97 -14.37 21.14
N GLY A 105 -5.90 -14.12 22.44
CA GLY A 105 -4.74 -14.49 23.24
C GLY A 105 -3.79 -13.33 23.55
N PRO A 106 -2.81 -13.54 24.40
CA PRO A 106 -2.00 -12.47 24.97
C PRO A 106 -1.04 -11.82 23.98
N ARG A 107 -0.71 -12.51 22.89
CA ARG A 107 0.19 -12.02 21.84
C ARG A 107 -0.55 -11.46 20.61
N GLY A 108 -1.86 -11.71 20.51
CA GLY A 108 -2.67 -11.23 19.39
C GLY A 108 -2.10 -11.65 18.04
N ILE A 109 -2.07 -10.72 17.07
CA ILE A 109 -1.47 -10.95 15.75
C ILE A 109 0.03 -11.31 15.83
N GLY A 110 0.72 -10.95 16.90
CA GLY A 110 2.14 -11.30 17.12
C GLY A 110 2.38 -12.81 17.10
N GLU A 111 1.43 -13.64 17.50
CA GLU A 111 1.53 -15.09 17.40
C GLU A 111 1.65 -15.55 15.93
N VAL A 112 0.81 -14.99 15.06
CA VAL A 112 0.81 -15.30 13.64
C VAL A 112 2.08 -14.79 12.96
N ILE A 113 2.49 -13.57 13.29
CA ILE A 113 3.70 -12.96 12.73
C ILE A 113 4.97 -13.75 13.15
N ASP A 114 5.01 -14.24 14.39
CA ASP A 114 6.13 -15.08 14.82
C ASP A 114 6.11 -16.43 14.12
N ALA A 115 4.94 -17.04 13.90
CA ALA A 115 4.84 -18.27 13.13
C ALA A 115 5.35 -18.11 11.67
N ILE A 116 5.10 -16.96 11.04
CA ILE A 116 5.65 -16.63 9.71
C ILE A 116 7.19 -16.60 9.77
N LYS A 117 7.75 -15.90 10.77
CA LYS A 117 9.21 -15.80 10.96
C LYS A 117 9.85 -17.16 11.27
N GLU A 118 9.23 -17.94 12.14
CA GLU A 118 9.69 -19.29 12.52
C GLU A 118 9.66 -20.24 11.31
N ALA A 119 8.73 -20.05 10.38
CA ALA A 119 8.66 -20.76 9.12
C ALA A 119 9.69 -20.27 8.08
N GLY A 120 10.54 -19.28 8.42
CA GLY A 120 11.59 -18.74 7.55
C GLY A 120 11.12 -17.72 6.53
N MET A 121 9.90 -17.23 6.64
CA MET A 121 9.32 -16.24 5.71
C MET A 121 9.35 -14.81 6.28
N VAL A 122 9.34 -13.82 5.40
CA VAL A 122 9.19 -12.40 5.74
C VAL A 122 7.72 -12.11 6.04
N PRO A 123 7.38 -11.52 7.21
CA PRO A 123 6.01 -11.16 7.53
C PRO A 123 5.60 -9.86 6.84
N GLY A 124 4.47 -9.89 6.15
CA GLY A 124 3.86 -8.75 5.48
C GLY A 124 2.45 -8.44 5.98
N LEU A 125 2.07 -7.18 5.89
CA LEU A 125 0.71 -6.69 6.14
C LEU A 125 0.23 -5.81 4.99
N TRP A 126 -1.08 -5.89 4.73
CA TRP A 126 -1.77 -4.97 3.84
C TRP A 126 -2.09 -3.66 4.56
N LEU A 127 -1.89 -2.55 3.87
CA LEU A 127 -2.29 -1.21 4.27
C LEU A 127 -2.96 -0.49 3.08
N GLU A 128 -3.90 0.40 3.38
CA GLU A 128 -4.40 1.40 2.43
C GLU A 128 -4.18 2.79 3.04
N PRO A 129 -2.96 3.34 2.91
CA PRO A 129 -2.51 4.48 3.72
C PRO A 129 -3.20 5.79 3.39
N GLU A 130 -3.82 5.92 2.22
CA GLU A 130 -4.41 7.18 1.77
C GLU A 130 -5.90 7.32 2.14
N VAL A 131 -6.45 6.37 2.91
CA VAL A 131 -7.88 6.41 3.29
C VAL A 131 -8.13 6.14 4.76
N ILE A 132 -9.24 6.69 5.26
CA ILE A 132 -9.80 6.37 6.57
C ILE A 132 -11.28 6.07 6.36
N GLY A 133 -11.73 4.88 6.77
CA GLY A 133 -13.13 4.47 6.70
C GLY A 133 -14.03 5.37 7.55
N ILE A 134 -15.25 5.60 7.08
CA ILE A 134 -16.22 6.47 7.81
C ILE A 134 -16.59 5.92 9.19
N LYS A 135 -16.44 4.60 9.41
CA LYS A 135 -16.68 3.92 10.70
C LYS A 135 -15.41 3.81 11.55
N SER A 136 -14.24 4.19 11.04
CA SER A 136 -13.00 4.18 11.79
C SER A 136 -13.01 5.25 12.89
N PRO A 137 -12.60 4.97 14.13
CA PRO A 137 -12.48 5.98 15.18
C PRO A 137 -11.51 7.12 14.80
N VAL A 138 -10.50 6.83 14.00
CA VAL A 138 -9.51 7.80 13.50
C VAL A 138 -10.16 8.92 12.70
N ALA A 139 -11.29 8.67 12.05
CA ALA A 139 -12.05 9.69 11.34
C ALA A 139 -12.51 10.84 12.27
N GLN A 140 -12.65 10.57 13.58
CA GLN A 140 -13.02 11.57 14.59
C GLN A 140 -11.81 12.12 15.35
N GLU A 141 -10.69 11.41 15.34
CA GLU A 141 -9.48 11.79 16.07
C GLU A 141 -8.61 12.79 15.27
N LEU A 142 -8.55 12.62 13.95
CA LEU A 142 -7.79 13.51 13.09
C LEU A 142 -8.56 14.81 12.77
N PRO A 143 -7.84 15.95 12.67
CA PRO A 143 -8.46 17.22 12.29
C PRO A 143 -8.97 17.18 10.84
N ASP A 144 -9.95 18.06 10.53
CA ASP A 144 -10.48 18.17 9.16
C ASP A 144 -9.41 18.49 8.11
N SER A 145 -8.35 19.20 8.50
CA SER A 145 -7.23 19.53 7.63
C SER A 145 -6.47 18.30 7.11
N ALA A 146 -6.54 17.18 7.84
CA ALA A 146 -5.92 15.93 7.46
C ALA A 146 -6.64 15.17 6.35
N PHE A 147 -7.78 15.69 5.88
CA PHE A 147 -8.63 15.05 4.88
C PHE A 147 -8.84 15.93 3.65
N PHE A 148 -9.03 15.29 2.51
CA PHE A 148 -9.51 15.99 1.32
C PHE A 148 -10.84 16.68 1.62
N GLN A 149 -10.94 17.93 1.18
CA GLN A 149 -12.17 18.72 1.29
C GLN A 149 -12.54 19.28 -0.08
N ARG A 150 -13.85 19.43 -0.29
CA ARG A 150 -14.44 20.18 -1.39
C ARG A 150 -15.58 21.04 -0.87
N ASN A 151 -15.52 22.33 -1.15
CA ASN A 151 -16.51 23.30 -0.65
C ASN A 151 -16.67 23.25 0.89
N GLY A 152 -15.57 23.07 1.62
CA GLY A 152 -15.56 23.01 3.07
C GLY A 152 -16.12 21.71 3.69
N GLN A 153 -16.34 20.67 2.90
CA GLN A 153 -16.79 19.36 3.38
C GLN A 153 -15.74 18.28 3.05
N ARG A 154 -15.54 17.35 3.98
CA ARG A 154 -14.67 16.18 3.73
C ARG A 154 -15.17 15.40 2.52
N VAL A 155 -14.25 15.01 1.65
CA VAL A 155 -14.55 14.14 0.51
C VAL A 155 -14.77 12.73 1.02
N VAL A 156 -15.89 12.14 0.63
CA VAL A 156 -16.23 10.74 0.90
C VAL A 156 -16.33 10.01 -0.43
N GLU A 157 -15.56 8.95 -0.59
CA GLU A 157 -15.59 8.07 -1.74
C GLU A 157 -15.73 6.62 -1.27
N GLN A 158 -16.80 5.97 -1.67
CA GLN A 158 -17.05 4.56 -1.33
C GLN A 158 -16.93 4.28 0.20
N GLU A 159 -17.59 5.07 1.03
CA GLU A 159 -17.56 4.98 2.51
C GLU A 159 -16.20 5.24 3.15
N ARG A 160 -15.31 5.98 2.48
CA ARG A 160 -13.97 6.34 2.97
C ARG A 160 -13.71 7.82 2.79
N TYR A 161 -13.09 8.42 3.79
CA TYR A 161 -12.44 9.72 3.68
C TYR A 161 -11.06 9.53 3.06
N ILE A 162 -10.63 10.47 2.24
CA ILE A 162 -9.29 10.46 1.66
C ILE A 162 -8.40 11.32 2.55
N LEU A 163 -7.28 10.74 3.04
CA LEU A 163 -6.26 11.49 3.77
C LEU A 163 -5.52 12.43 2.82
N ASP A 164 -5.20 13.61 3.32
CA ASP A 164 -4.40 14.58 2.60
C ASP A 164 -2.95 14.55 3.12
N LEU A 165 -2.06 13.90 2.40
CA LEU A 165 -0.67 13.79 2.81
C LEU A 165 0.13 15.11 2.70
N ARG A 166 -0.48 16.20 2.22
CA ARG A 166 0.08 17.54 2.36
C ARG A 166 0.01 18.01 3.81
N ASP A 167 -0.97 17.52 4.58
CA ASP A 167 -1.12 17.85 6.00
C ASP A 167 -0.13 17.03 6.86
N GLU A 168 0.50 17.72 7.80
CA GLU A 168 1.48 17.10 8.70
C GLU A 168 0.83 16.10 9.67
N SER A 169 -0.43 16.32 10.07
CA SER A 169 -1.12 15.42 10.99
C SER A 169 -1.40 14.08 10.33
N ALA A 170 -1.77 14.07 9.04
CA ALA A 170 -1.96 12.86 8.25
C ALA A 170 -0.65 12.06 8.14
N ARG A 171 0.46 12.72 7.78
CA ARG A 171 1.77 12.07 7.69
C ARG A 171 2.24 11.52 9.03
N ARG A 172 2.13 12.32 10.09
CA ARG A 172 2.52 11.91 11.46
C ARG A 172 1.73 10.71 11.94
N TYR A 173 0.43 10.68 11.61
CA TYR A 173 -0.42 9.54 11.91
C TYR A 173 0.08 8.27 11.21
N LEU A 174 0.31 8.32 9.90
CA LEU A 174 0.81 7.17 9.13
C LEU A 174 2.21 6.73 9.55
N ASP A 175 3.09 7.67 9.87
CA ASP A 175 4.41 7.37 10.42
C ASP A 175 4.30 6.57 11.72
N GLY A 176 3.42 6.99 12.64
CA GLY A 176 3.17 6.26 13.87
C GLY A 176 2.58 4.87 13.65
N VAL A 177 1.76 4.69 12.62
CA VAL A 177 1.23 3.38 12.21
C VAL A 177 2.37 2.46 11.77
N VAL A 178 3.19 2.91 10.82
CA VAL A 178 4.30 2.11 10.28
C VAL A 178 5.33 1.81 11.35
N ASP A 179 5.73 2.80 12.14
CA ASP A 179 6.69 2.65 13.23
C ASP A 179 6.23 1.60 14.25
N ARG A 180 4.94 1.62 14.61
CA ARG A 180 4.33 0.63 15.51
C ARG A 180 4.32 -0.78 14.91
N LEU A 181 3.88 -0.92 13.66
CA LEU A 181 3.78 -2.25 13.03
C LEU A 181 5.16 -2.88 12.84
N ILE A 182 6.18 -2.09 12.54
CA ILE A 182 7.56 -2.55 12.47
C ILE A 182 8.13 -2.82 13.87
N GLY A 183 7.96 -1.86 14.79
CA GLY A 183 8.57 -1.91 16.12
C GLY A 183 7.98 -2.99 17.02
N ASP A 184 6.65 -3.09 17.08
CA ASP A 184 5.96 -3.99 18.01
C ASP A 184 5.86 -5.43 17.47
N TYR A 185 5.73 -5.59 16.14
CA TYR A 185 5.50 -6.90 15.53
C TYR A 185 6.65 -7.36 14.63
N GLY A 186 7.51 -6.44 14.17
CA GLY A 186 8.62 -6.76 13.27
C GLY A 186 8.16 -7.08 11.86
N VAL A 187 7.12 -6.38 11.38
CA VAL A 187 6.69 -6.43 9.99
C VAL A 187 7.79 -5.88 9.09
N GLN A 188 8.05 -6.52 7.96
CA GLN A 188 9.13 -6.16 7.03
C GLN A 188 8.64 -5.98 5.58
N TYR A 189 7.35 -6.13 5.35
CA TYR A 189 6.73 -5.99 4.05
C TYR A 189 5.36 -5.31 4.20
N PHE A 190 5.09 -4.29 3.39
CA PHE A 190 3.76 -3.71 3.28
C PHE A 190 3.26 -3.76 1.84
N LYS A 191 2.08 -4.37 1.65
CA LYS A 191 1.28 -4.19 0.44
C LYS A 191 0.46 -2.92 0.63
N MET A 192 0.84 -1.85 -0.07
CA MET A 192 0.17 -0.55 -0.04
C MET A 192 -0.84 -0.45 -1.16
N ASP A 193 -2.11 -0.48 -0.79
CA ASP A 193 -3.23 -0.46 -1.72
C ASP A 193 -3.87 0.92 -1.86
N TYR A 194 -4.65 1.10 -2.91
CA TYR A 194 -5.43 2.30 -3.19
C TYR A 194 -6.68 1.93 -4.01
N ASN A 195 -7.83 1.83 -3.35
CA ASN A 195 -9.06 1.29 -3.94
C ASN A 195 -10.17 2.33 -4.13
N VAL A 196 -9.84 3.60 -4.03
CA VAL A 196 -10.80 4.69 -4.20
C VAL A 196 -10.38 5.60 -5.35
N SER A 197 -11.36 6.31 -5.91
CA SER A 197 -11.11 7.34 -6.90
C SER A 197 -11.33 8.71 -6.27
N PRO A 198 -10.31 9.56 -6.11
CA PRO A 198 -10.45 10.84 -5.41
C PRO A 198 -11.25 11.87 -6.20
N GLY A 199 -11.74 11.50 -7.40
CA GLY A 199 -12.48 12.39 -8.28
C GLY A 199 -11.67 13.61 -8.69
N ALA A 200 -12.24 14.77 -8.53
CA ALA A 200 -11.58 16.04 -8.89
C ALA A 200 -10.42 16.43 -7.94
N GLY A 201 -10.31 15.80 -6.78
CA GLY A 201 -9.29 16.11 -5.78
C GLY A 201 -9.81 16.95 -4.62
N THR A 202 -9.00 17.88 -4.12
CA THR A 202 -9.31 18.73 -2.96
C THR A 202 -9.05 20.20 -3.26
N ASP A 203 -9.96 21.09 -2.86
CA ASP A 203 -9.79 22.54 -2.95
C ASP A 203 -9.22 23.17 -1.67
N TYR A 204 -9.05 22.38 -0.63
CA TYR A 204 -8.53 22.86 0.66
C TYR A 204 -7.04 23.20 0.55
N HIS A 205 -6.69 24.47 0.87
CA HIS A 205 -5.32 24.97 0.73
C HIS A 205 -4.68 24.65 -0.63
N ALA A 206 -5.43 24.89 -1.71
CA ALA A 206 -4.98 24.66 -3.08
C ALA A 206 -5.60 25.70 -4.03
N ASP A 207 -4.92 26.04 -5.11
CA ASP A 207 -5.40 26.98 -6.12
C ASP A 207 -6.54 26.38 -6.96
N SER A 208 -6.61 25.05 -7.00
CA SER A 208 -7.69 24.29 -7.63
C SER A 208 -7.75 22.88 -7.06
N VAL A 209 -8.87 22.18 -7.31
CA VAL A 209 -9.00 20.77 -6.88
C VAL A 209 -7.90 19.89 -7.48
N GLY A 210 -7.49 20.14 -8.72
CA GLY A 210 -6.40 19.40 -9.38
C GLY A 210 -5.03 19.73 -8.82
N ASP A 211 -4.80 20.96 -8.42
CA ASP A 211 -3.57 21.37 -7.72
C ASP A 211 -3.44 20.66 -6.36
N GLY A 212 -4.53 20.62 -5.60
CA GLY A 212 -4.58 19.88 -4.35
C GLY A 212 -4.29 18.40 -4.53
N LEU A 213 -4.86 17.76 -5.56
CA LEU A 213 -4.60 16.35 -5.89
C LEU A 213 -3.14 16.11 -6.29
N LEU A 214 -2.58 16.97 -7.13
CA LEU A 214 -1.17 16.88 -7.53
C LEU A 214 -0.24 17.05 -6.33
N GLY A 215 -0.53 18.01 -5.46
CA GLY A 215 0.21 18.23 -4.21
C GLY A 215 0.17 17.01 -3.29
N HIS A 216 -0.99 16.38 -3.14
CA HIS A 216 -1.15 15.14 -2.37
C HIS A 216 -0.33 13.98 -2.97
N ASN A 217 -0.41 13.76 -4.29
CA ASN A 217 0.36 12.70 -4.93
C ASN A 217 1.88 12.89 -4.74
N ARG A 218 2.36 14.12 -4.82
CA ARG A 218 3.77 14.44 -4.52
C ARG A 218 4.12 14.15 -3.07
N ALA A 219 3.26 14.55 -2.14
CA ALA A 219 3.47 14.30 -0.72
C ALA A 219 3.45 12.81 -0.37
N PHE A 220 2.61 12.01 -1.06
CA PHE A 220 2.62 10.55 -0.94
C PHE A 220 3.98 9.96 -1.38
N LEU A 221 4.49 10.35 -2.54
CA LEU A 221 5.79 9.88 -3.01
C LEU A 221 6.93 10.29 -2.08
N ASP A 222 6.91 11.52 -1.56
CA ASP A 222 7.89 12.01 -0.59
C ASP A 222 7.82 11.22 0.74
N TRP A 223 6.61 10.83 1.15
CA TRP A 223 6.40 9.98 2.33
C TRP A 223 6.97 8.57 2.11
N VAL A 224 6.74 7.96 0.95
CA VAL A 224 7.34 6.66 0.57
C VAL A 224 8.87 6.75 0.57
N ASP A 225 9.45 7.79 -0.03
CA ASP A 225 10.89 8.04 0.02
C ASP A 225 11.40 8.20 1.47
N GLY A 226 10.57 8.78 2.36
CA GLY A 226 10.81 8.86 3.79
C GLY A 226 10.86 7.51 4.48
N LEU A 227 9.96 6.59 4.11
CA LEU A 227 9.95 5.22 4.63
C LEU A 227 11.23 4.47 4.26
N HIS A 228 11.68 4.55 3.01
CA HIS A 228 12.93 3.91 2.58
C HIS A 228 14.16 4.45 3.32
N ARG A 229 14.19 5.75 3.61
CA ARG A 229 15.29 6.34 4.42
C ARG A 229 15.28 5.84 5.87
N ARG A 230 14.10 5.69 6.48
CA ARG A 230 13.96 5.21 7.87
C ARG A 230 14.15 3.71 8.00
N TYR A 231 13.67 2.97 7.02
CA TYR A 231 13.63 1.51 7.00
C TYR A 231 14.21 0.95 5.69
N PRO A 232 15.54 0.99 5.49
CA PRO A 232 16.16 0.61 4.21
C PRO A 232 15.92 -0.84 3.77
N LYS A 233 15.52 -1.72 4.71
CA LYS A 233 15.23 -3.14 4.43
C LYS A 233 13.73 -3.42 4.26
N LEU A 234 12.88 -2.41 4.40
CA LEU A 234 11.44 -2.56 4.24
C LEU A 234 11.11 -2.80 2.78
N ILE A 235 10.32 -3.81 2.51
CA ILE A 235 9.82 -4.12 1.17
C ILE A 235 8.44 -3.48 1.03
N LEU A 236 8.25 -2.71 -0.04
CA LEU A 236 6.97 -2.09 -0.37
C LEU A 236 6.44 -2.65 -1.69
N GLU A 237 5.21 -3.13 -1.66
CA GLU A 237 4.43 -3.51 -2.83
C GLU A 237 3.44 -2.39 -3.17
N ASN A 238 3.48 -1.91 -4.41
CA ASN A 238 2.48 -1.00 -4.96
C ASN A 238 1.28 -1.81 -5.45
N CYS A 239 0.11 -1.47 -4.93
CA CYS A 239 -1.17 -2.01 -5.35
C CYS A 239 -2.18 -0.87 -5.51
N SER A 240 -3.09 -1.02 -6.45
CA SER A 240 -4.22 -0.11 -6.63
C SER A 240 -5.32 -0.88 -7.32
N SER A 241 -6.11 -1.65 -6.57
CA SER A 241 -6.99 -2.69 -7.11
C SER A 241 -6.28 -3.53 -8.18
N GLY A 242 -5.10 -4.03 -7.83
CA GLY A 242 -4.13 -4.54 -8.80
C GLY A 242 -3.26 -3.41 -9.39
N GLY A 243 -3.28 -3.23 -10.71
CA GLY A 243 -2.34 -2.38 -11.44
C GLY A 243 -2.85 -1.01 -11.88
N MET A 244 -3.84 -0.40 -11.21
CA MET A 244 -4.36 0.90 -11.67
C MET A 244 -3.38 2.07 -11.52
N ARG A 245 -2.33 1.96 -10.69
CA ARG A 245 -1.27 2.97 -10.51
C ARG A 245 0.10 2.38 -10.84
N GLU A 246 0.41 2.24 -12.13
CA GLU A 246 1.68 1.71 -12.64
C GLU A 246 2.55 2.77 -13.33
N ASP A 247 2.31 4.04 -13.05
CA ASP A 247 3.16 5.09 -13.57
C ASP A 247 4.59 5.00 -13.01
N PHE A 248 5.56 5.61 -13.71
CA PHE A 248 6.97 5.50 -13.35
C PHE A 248 7.28 6.14 -11.99
N ALA A 249 6.54 7.15 -11.55
CA ALA A 249 6.75 7.75 -10.25
C ALA A 249 6.47 6.74 -9.11
N GLN A 250 5.44 5.90 -9.27
CA GLN A 250 5.15 4.80 -8.34
C GLN A 250 6.17 3.67 -8.50
N THR A 251 6.24 3.07 -9.69
CA THR A 251 7.05 1.88 -9.94
C THR A 251 8.56 2.07 -9.75
N SER A 252 9.05 3.32 -9.70
CA SER A 252 10.44 3.61 -9.36
C SER A 252 10.75 3.51 -7.87
N ARG A 253 9.74 3.54 -7.00
CA ARG A 253 9.84 3.59 -5.54
C ARG A 253 9.45 2.31 -4.83
N PHE A 254 8.74 1.42 -5.52
CA PHE A 254 8.26 0.16 -4.94
C PHE A 254 9.07 -1.00 -5.50
N GLN A 255 9.43 -1.95 -4.64
CA GLN A 255 10.17 -3.14 -5.05
C GLN A 255 9.28 -4.12 -5.80
N VAL A 256 8.01 -4.21 -5.39
CA VAL A 256 7.03 -5.15 -5.93
C VAL A 256 5.84 -4.39 -6.50
N GLN A 257 5.28 -4.88 -7.61
CA GLN A 257 4.11 -4.32 -8.27
C GLN A 257 3.01 -5.38 -8.38
N SER A 258 1.85 -5.11 -7.79
CA SER A 258 0.61 -5.83 -8.09
C SER A 258 0.15 -5.49 -9.50
N THR A 259 -0.21 -6.49 -10.30
CA THR A 259 -0.60 -6.29 -11.71
C THR A 259 -2.09 -6.41 -11.93
N SER A 260 -2.79 -7.26 -11.16
CA SER A 260 -4.23 -7.50 -11.36
C SER A 260 -4.87 -8.19 -10.16
N ASP A 261 -6.14 -7.88 -9.91
CA ASP A 261 -7.03 -8.61 -9.01
C ASP A 261 -7.77 -9.77 -9.71
N GLN A 262 -7.29 -10.23 -10.86
CA GLN A 262 -7.90 -11.34 -11.59
C GLN A 262 -7.79 -12.65 -10.80
N GLN A 263 -8.94 -13.29 -10.53
CA GLN A 263 -9.01 -14.54 -9.77
C GLN A 263 -8.99 -15.80 -10.66
N ASP A 264 -9.25 -15.66 -11.94
CA ASP A 264 -9.13 -16.78 -12.88
C ASP A 264 -7.67 -16.92 -13.33
N TYR A 265 -6.96 -17.89 -12.74
CA TYR A 265 -5.55 -18.15 -13.02
C TYR A 265 -5.26 -18.43 -14.52
N ARG A 266 -6.25 -18.86 -15.30
CA ARG A 266 -6.11 -19.12 -16.75
C ARG A 266 -5.92 -17.85 -17.55
N LEU A 267 -6.37 -16.71 -17.01
CA LEU A 267 -6.23 -15.39 -17.63
C LEU A 267 -4.94 -14.67 -17.21
N TYR A 268 -4.29 -15.15 -16.16
CA TYR A 268 -3.11 -14.49 -15.57
C TYR A 268 -1.95 -14.30 -16.58
N PRO A 269 -1.61 -15.29 -17.43
CA PRO A 269 -0.52 -15.13 -18.40
C PRO A 269 -0.72 -14.02 -19.45
N VAL A 270 -1.94 -13.50 -19.57
CA VAL A 270 -2.27 -12.39 -20.49
C VAL A 270 -2.18 -11.04 -19.80
N ILE A 271 -2.22 -11.04 -18.46
CA ILE A 271 -2.30 -9.84 -17.61
C ILE A 271 -0.94 -9.50 -17.00
N ALA A 272 -0.14 -10.51 -16.67
CA ALA A 272 1.17 -10.38 -16.01
C ALA A 272 2.29 -9.91 -16.93
#